data_597faeffa800af6c211551d66e75240b
#
_entry.id   597faeffa800af6c211551d66e75240b
#
_cell.length_a   1.000
_cell.length_b   1.000
_cell.length_c   1.000
_cell.angle_alpha   90.00
_cell.angle_beta   90.00
_cell.angle_gamma   90.00
#
_symmetry.space_group_name_H-M   'P 1'
#
loop_
_entity.id
_entity.type
_entity.pdbx_description
1 polymer ?
#
loop_
_entity_poly.entity_id
_entity_poly.type
_entity_poly.pdbx_seq_one_letter_code
_entity_poly.pdbx_strand_id
1 'polypeptide(L)'
;MEKNRLRPFAGVLDWMMSDTLSDVNRLLENRFAGFMDLPNLSVVGTSQLNYMVRDIAYNVISVHDFPQERNTSSDLATYSEFRERIDRRIERFFAKTQMAQRSLFVRMLGTYEEVVELERILSGMVAHEFRLLIVNCSGVTELTEVDWQLPNVCAVEMPFADVWNYKSDPHWRALFKGMSLSSERGGRRA
;
A
#
# COMPACT_ATOMS: atom_id res chain seq x y z
N MET A 1 0.25 -9.16 -6.21
CA MET A 1 1.00 -8.24 -7.12
C MET A 1 2.31 -8.87 -7.58
N GLU A 2 3.17 -9.35 -6.67
CA GLU A 2 4.46 -9.98 -7.04
C GLU A 2 4.28 -11.24 -7.89
N LYS A 3 3.42 -12.18 -7.49
CA LYS A 3 3.06 -13.37 -8.28
C LYS A 3 2.54 -13.05 -9.70
N ASN A 4 1.92 -11.89 -9.87
CA ASN A 4 1.40 -11.42 -11.16
C ASN A 4 2.40 -10.54 -11.94
N ARG A 5 3.62 -10.38 -11.44
CA ARG A 5 4.69 -9.54 -12.04
C ARG A 5 4.29 -8.07 -12.26
N LEU A 6 3.39 -7.55 -11.42
CA LEU A 6 2.89 -6.18 -11.49
C LEU A 6 3.55 -5.23 -10.48
N ARG A 7 4.61 -5.69 -9.81
CA ARG A 7 5.34 -4.91 -8.82
C ARG A 7 6.84 -4.97 -9.07
N PRO A 8 7.42 -3.94 -9.70
CA PRO A 8 8.86 -3.89 -10.00
C PRO A 8 9.73 -3.53 -8.77
N PHE A 9 9.12 -2.97 -7.71
CA PHE A 9 9.82 -2.57 -6.48
C PHE A 9 8.84 -2.58 -5.29
N ALA A 10 9.37 -2.57 -4.07
CA ALA A 10 8.56 -2.39 -2.87
C ALA A 10 8.17 -0.91 -2.70
N GLY A 11 6.88 -0.63 -2.61
CA GLY A 11 6.33 0.68 -2.25
C GLY A 11 6.51 0.99 -0.76
N VAL A 12 6.19 2.23 -0.37
CA VAL A 12 6.35 2.68 1.02
C VAL A 12 5.41 1.94 1.99
N LEU A 13 4.20 1.59 1.54
CA LEU A 13 3.17 0.92 2.35
C LEU A 13 2.99 -0.58 2.05
N ASP A 14 3.77 -1.17 1.15
CA ASP A 14 3.56 -2.56 0.69
C ASP A 14 3.66 -3.63 1.78
N TRP A 15 4.39 -3.36 2.84
CA TRP A 15 4.64 -4.29 3.95
C TRP A 15 4.12 -3.77 5.28
N MET A 16 3.15 -2.86 5.21
CA MET A 16 2.57 -2.21 6.36
C MET A 16 1.10 -2.57 6.49
N MET A 17 0.60 -2.59 7.72
CA MET A 17 -0.82 -2.71 8.04
C MET A 17 -1.35 -1.34 8.41
N SER A 18 -2.59 -1.05 8.00
CA SER A 18 -3.34 0.12 8.41
C SER A 18 -4.80 -0.28 8.59
N ASP A 19 -5.36 0.00 9.75
CA ASP A 19 -6.71 -0.45 10.11
C ASP A 19 -7.79 0.33 9.34
N THR A 20 -7.55 1.62 9.07
CA THR A 20 -8.48 2.49 8.34
C THR A 20 -7.83 3.11 7.11
N LEU A 21 -8.62 3.40 6.10
CA LEU A 21 -8.16 4.14 4.95
C LEU A 21 -8.02 5.64 5.28
N SER A 22 -8.80 6.16 6.24
CA SER A 22 -8.69 7.54 6.72
C SER A 22 -7.30 7.86 7.27
N ASP A 23 -6.64 6.91 7.97
CA ASP A 23 -5.28 7.09 8.46
C ASP A 23 -4.27 7.19 7.31
N VAL A 24 -4.47 6.39 6.25
CA VAL A 24 -3.66 6.45 5.03
C VAL A 24 -3.92 7.76 4.26
N ASN A 25 -5.16 8.21 4.18
CA ASN A 25 -5.52 9.50 3.56
C ASN A 25 -4.79 10.65 4.24
N ARG A 26 -4.84 10.72 5.58
CA ARG A 26 -4.11 11.70 6.37
C ARG A 26 -2.60 11.64 6.14
N LEU A 27 -2.02 10.43 6.07
CA LEU A 27 -0.60 10.24 5.79
C LEU A 27 -0.21 10.78 4.40
N LEU A 28 -1.00 10.48 3.37
CA LEU A 28 -0.75 10.94 2.01
C LEU A 28 -0.95 12.46 1.88
N GLU A 29 -1.99 13.02 2.48
CA GLU A 29 -2.27 14.46 2.49
C GLU A 29 -1.13 15.24 3.16
N ASN A 30 -0.59 14.73 4.27
CA ASN A 30 0.57 15.26 4.96
C ASN A 30 1.90 14.89 4.28
N ARG A 31 1.88 14.27 3.09
CA ARG A 31 3.07 13.93 2.31
C ARG A 31 4.12 13.16 3.10
N PHE A 32 3.70 12.23 3.95
CA PHE A 32 4.53 11.42 4.85
C PHE A 32 5.35 12.24 5.87
N ALA A 33 4.97 13.48 6.19
CA ALA A 33 5.66 14.29 7.18
C ALA A 33 5.63 13.60 8.56
N GLY A 34 6.81 13.36 9.15
CA GLY A 34 6.94 12.67 10.45
C GLY A 34 6.60 11.18 10.44
N PHE A 35 6.32 10.59 9.27
CA PHE A 35 5.99 9.18 9.16
C PHE A 35 7.13 8.28 9.61
N MET A 36 6.83 7.38 10.53
CA MET A 36 7.79 6.45 11.14
C MET A 36 8.99 7.15 11.82
N ASP A 37 8.83 8.37 12.32
CA ASP A 37 9.83 9.01 13.14
C ASP A 37 9.93 8.32 14.51
N LEU A 38 11.13 8.11 15.02
CA LEU A 38 11.39 7.34 16.23
C LEU A 38 10.53 7.72 17.44
N PRO A 39 10.27 9.02 17.73
CA PRO A 39 9.40 9.40 18.85
C PRO A 39 7.93 8.95 18.69
N ASN A 40 7.50 8.65 17.47
CA ASN A 40 6.15 8.19 17.15
C ASN A 40 6.01 6.66 17.17
N LEU A 41 7.11 5.93 17.41
CA LEU A 41 7.09 4.47 17.31
C LEU A 41 6.76 3.80 18.64
N SER A 42 5.91 2.78 18.56
CA SER A 42 5.55 1.93 19.70
C SER A 42 5.51 0.46 19.26
N VAL A 43 6.17 -0.41 20.00
CA VAL A 43 6.05 -1.86 19.79
C VAL A 43 4.68 -2.31 20.30
N VAL A 44 3.86 -2.88 19.41
CA VAL A 44 2.48 -3.28 19.71
C VAL A 44 2.27 -4.79 19.70
N GLY A 45 3.30 -5.56 19.38
CA GLY A 45 3.24 -7.01 19.35
C GLY A 45 4.38 -7.63 18.56
N THR A 46 4.20 -8.89 18.19
CA THR A 46 5.14 -9.64 17.36
C THR A 46 4.41 -10.35 16.22
N SER A 47 5.07 -10.51 15.10
CA SER A 47 4.63 -11.33 13.97
C SER A 47 5.80 -12.15 13.47
N GLN A 48 5.69 -13.49 13.55
CA GLN A 48 6.78 -14.40 13.24
C GLN A 48 8.06 -14.03 13.99
N LEU A 49 9.12 -13.62 13.27
CA LEU A 49 10.43 -13.26 13.82
C LEU A 49 10.63 -11.74 13.99
N ASN A 50 9.58 -10.94 13.83
CA ASN A 50 9.67 -9.48 13.87
C ASN A 50 8.79 -8.89 14.98
N TYR A 51 9.21 -7.74 15.51
CA TYR A 51 8.31 -6.87 16.24
C TYR A 51 7.37 -6.15 15.29
N MET A 52 6.11 -6.02 15.71
CA MET A 52 5.13 -5.15 15.08
C MET A 52 5.27 -3.77 15.68
N VAL A 53 5.64 -2.79 14.84
CA VAL A 53 5.94 -1.42 15.30
C VAL A 53 4.94 -0.46 14.68
N ARG A 54 4.16 0.20 15.54
CA ARG A 54 3.13 1.18 15.16
C ARG A 54 3.71 2.58 15.17
N ASP A 55 3.44 3.31 14.11
CA ASP A 55 3.47 4.77 14.11
C ASP A 55 2.18 5.29 14.73
N ILE A 56 2.27 5.92 15.92
CA ILE A 56 1.10 6.41 16.65
C ILE A 56 0.50 7.68 16.03
N ALA A 57 1.25 8.40 15.20
CA ALA A 57 0.75 9.60 14.52
C ALA A 57 -0.17 9.26 13.36
N TYR A 58 0.13 8.17 12.64
CA TYR A 58 -0.62 7.74 11.45
C TYR A 58 -1.31 6.38 11.58
N ASN A 59 -1.18 5.73 12.73
CA ASN A 59 -1.79 4.44 13.02
C ASN A 59 -1.45 3.34 12.00
N VAL A 60 -0.23 3.40 11.45
CA VAL A 60 0.31 2.43 10.49
C VAL A 60 1.33 1.54 11.19
N ILE A 61 1.30 0.23 10.89
CA ILE A 61 2.14 -0.77 11.57
C ILE A 61 3.09 -1.40 10.57
N SER A 62 4.39 -1.32 10.84
CA SER A 62 5.41 -2.15 10.19
C SER A 62 5.42 -3.56 10.80
N VAL A 63 5.35 -4.59 9.95
CA VAL A 63 5.27 -6.00 10.40
C VAL A 63 6.51 -6.82 10.09
N HIS A 64 7.45 -6.33 9.26
CA HIS A 64 8.57 -7.11 8.74
C HIS A 64 9.94 -6.44 8.88
N ASP A 65 9.99 -5.23 9.46
CA ASP A 65 11.20 -4.41 9.40
C ASP A 65 12.08 -4.47 10.65
N PHE A 66 11.58 -5.01 11.77
CA PHE A 66 12.26 -5.01 13.07
C PHE A 66 12.46 -6.44 13.58
N PRO A 67 13.50 -7.16 13.12
CA PRO A 67 13.76 -8.55 13.57
C PRO A 67 14.05 -8.62 15.06
N GLN A 68 13.44 -9.59 15.77
CA GLN A 68 13.57 -9.78 17.21
C GLN A 68 14.99 -10.13 17.63
N GLU A 69 15.78 -10.71 16.74
CA GLU A 69 17.20 -11.04 17.01
C GLU A 69 18.09 -9.79 17.18
N ARG A 70 17.66 -8.63 16.66
CA ARG A 70 18.44 -7.38 16.65
C ARG A 70 17.76 -6.22 17.36
N ASN A 71 16.53 -6.41 17.81
CA ASN A 71 15.74 -5.39 18.48
C ASN A 71 15.13 -5.93 19.77
N THR A 72 14.67 -5.05 20.64
CA THR A 72 13.86 -5.39 21.81
C THR A 72 12.54 -4.59 21.79
N SER A 73 11.64 -4.88 22.70
CA SER A 73 10.39 -4.11 22.83
C SER A 73 10.60 -2.66 23.27
N SER A 74 11.77 -2.35 23.84
CA SER A 74 12.13 -1.02 24.34
C SER A 74 13.25 -0.33 23.55
N ASP A 75 13.92 -1.06 22.66
CA ASP A 75 15.01 -0.55 21.84
C ASP A 75 14.95 -1.10 20.41
N LEU A 76 14.72 -0.22 19.46
CA LEU A 76 14.71 -0.51 18.03
C LEU A 76 16.10 -0.26 17.44
N ALA A 77 17.09 -1.08 17.80
CA ALA A 77 18.49 -0.91 17.41
C ALA A 77 18.70 -0.84 15.89
N THR A 78 17.79 -1.42 15.08
CA THR A 78 17.85 -1.35 13.61
C THR A 78 17.12 -0.15 13.01
N TYR A 79 16.71 0.83 13.85
CA TYR A 79 15.89 1.96 13.37
C TYR A 79 16.59 2.78 12.28
N SER A 80 17.88 3.07 12.39
CA SER A 80 18.60 3.86 11.37
C SER A 80 18.54 3.22 9.98
N GLU A 81 18.78 1.90 9.91
CA GLU A 81 18.70 1.14 8.65
C GLU A 81 17.25 1.15 8.09
N PHE A 82 16.27 1.04 8.98
CA PHE A 82 14.86 1.12 8.62
C PHE A 82 14.51 2.52 8.10
N ARG A 83 14.92 3.59 8.79
CA ARG A 83 14.65 4.98 8.41
C ARG A 83 15.17 5.30 7.01
N GLU A 84 16.44 4.98 6.73
CA GLU A 84 17.02 5.14 5.40
C GLU A 84 16.23 4.40 4.30
N ARG A 85 15.74 3.20 4.62
CA ARG A 85 14.94 2.40 3.69
C ARG A 85 13.58 3.03 3.41
N ILE A 86 12.91 3.56 4.45
CA ILE A 86 11.62 4.26 4.32
C ILE A 86 11.78 5.56 3.56
N ASP A 87 12.80 6.35 3.84
CA ASP A 87 13.06 7.61 3.12
C ASP A 87 13.23 7.37 1.63
N ARG A 88 14.07 6.41 1.24
CA ARG A 88 14.23 6.02 -0.18
C ARG A 88 12.92 5.55 -0.83
N ARG A 89 12.04 4.88 -0.07
CA ARG A 89 10.72 4.46 -0.59
C ARG A 89 9.77 5.65 -0.76
N ILE A 90 9.79 6.62 0.16
CA ILE A 90 9.00 7.85 0.08
C ILE A 90 9.45 8.68 -1.12
N GLU A 91 10.75 8.92 -1.27
CA GLU A 91 11.30 9.64 -2.43
C GLU A 91 10.90 8.99 -3.74
N ARG A 92 11.02 7.66 -3.82
CA ARG A 92 10.61 6.90 -5.01
C ARG A 92 9.12 7.02 -5.28
N PHE A 93 8.28 6.98 -4.23
CA PHE A 93 6.84 7.17 -4.36
C PHE A 93 6.54 8.51 -5.02
N PHE A 94 7.08 9.61 -4.51
CA PHE A 94 6.88 10.93 -5.11
C PHE A 94 7.47 11.04 -6.52
N ALA A 95 8.64 10.49 -6.77
CA ALA A 95 9.19 10.47 -8.12
C ALA A 95 8.27 9.74 -9.10
N LYS A 96 7.69 8.60 -8.70
CA LYS A 96 6.78 7.83 -9.55
C LYS A 96 5.43 8.52 -9.74
N THR A 97 4.88 9.24 -8.75
CA THR A 97 3.65 10.04 -8.93
C THR A 97 3.84 11.19 -9.92
N GLN A 98 5.06 11.63 -10.19
CA GLN A 98 5.35 12.70 -11.15
C GLN A 98 5.77 12.16 -12.53
N MET A 99 6.48 11.05 -12.61
CA MET A 99 7.21 10.63 -13.82
C MET A 99 6.67 9.38 -14.49
N ALA A 100 5.80 8.61 -13.86
CA ALA A 100 5.23 7.42 -14.49
C ALA A 100 4.26 7.81 -15.62
N GLN A 101 4.03 6.90 -16.56
CA GLN A 101 3.02 7.10 -17.60
C GLN A 101 1.61 6.77 -17.11
N ARG A 102 1.49 5.73 -16.28
CA ARG A 102 0.26 5.26 -15.65
C ARG A 102 0.57 4.64 -14.31
N SER A 103 -0.34 4.78 -13.36
CA SER A 103 -0.23 4.12 -12.04
C SER A 103 -1.50 3.36 -11.70
N LEU A 104 -1.31 2.19 -11.09
CA LEU A 104 -2.38 1.46 -10.42
C LEU A 104 -2.09 1.45 -8.93
N PHE A 105 -2.99 2.04 -8.16
CA PHE A 105 -3.00 1.92 -6.70
C PHE A 105 -3.99 0.83 -6.31
N VAL A 106 -3.61 0.00 -5.36
CA VAL A 106 -4.48 -1.07 -4.86
C VAL A 106 -4.63 -0.93 -3.36
N ARG A 107 -5.84 -0.85 -2.89
CA ARG A 107 -6.17 -0.79 -1.46
C ARG A 107 -7.15 -1.90 -1.11
N MET A 108 -6.86 -2.61 -0.04
CA MET A 108 -7.83 -3.50 0.60
C MET A 108 -8.55 -2.74 1.69
N LEU A 109 -9.85 -2.88 1.71
CA LEU A 109 -10.78 -2.24 2.65
C LEU A 109 -10.80 -0.71 2.56
N GLY A 110 -12.01 -0.20 2.45
CA GLY A 110 -12.30 1.24 2.44
C GLY A 110 -13.79 1.46 2.23
N THR A 111 -14.35 2.45 2.93
CA THR A 111 -15.72 2.92 2.70
C THR A 111 -15.75 3.82 1.46
N TYR A 112 -16.96 4.06 0.96
CA TYR A 112 -17.15 4.99 -0.17
C TYR A 112 -16.55 6.37 0.11
N GLU A 113 -16.84 6.92 1.30
CA GLU A 113 -16.39 8.26 1.71
C GLU A 113 -14.87 8.34 1.80
N GLU A 114 -14.23 7.34 2.39
CA GLU A 114 -12.77 7.26 2.49
C GLU A 114 -12.12 7.19 1.10
N VAL A 115 -12.76 6.50 0.15
CA VAL A 115 -12.24 6.35 -1.20
C VAL A 115 -12.45 7.61 -2.04
N VAL A 116 -13.56 8.32 -1.87
CA VAL A 116 -13.74 9.66 -2.45
C VAL A 116 -12.62 10.60 -2.02
N GLU A 117 -12.27 10.59 -0.74
CA GLU A 117 -11.17 11.40 -0.23
C GLU A 117 -9.81 10.94 -0.79
N LEU A 118 -9.54 9.63 -0.84
CA LEU A 118 -8.32 9.08 -1.43
C LEU A 118 -8.18 9.48 -2.90
N GLU A 119 -9.25 9.38 -3.68
CA GLU A 119 -9.24 9.79 -5.09
C GLU A 119 -8.92 11.28 -5.24
N ARG A 120 -9.51 12.14 -4.40
CA ARG A 120 -9.20 13.57 -4.36
C ARG A 120 -7.72 13.84 -4.07
N ILE A 121 -7.18 13.17 -3.04
CA ILE A 121 -5.77 13.32 -2.63
C ILE A 121 -4.84 12.87 -3.77
N LEU A 122 -5.10 11.70 -4.34
CA LEU A 122 -4.28 11.17 -5.44
C LEU A 122 -4.39 12.03 -6.70
N SER A 123 -5.56 12.58 -7.01
CA SER A 123 -5.76 13.51 -8.14
C SER A 123 -4.95 14.80 -7.98
N GLY A 124 -4.72 15.27 -6.76
CA GLY A 124 -3.84 16.41 -6.48
C GLY A 124 -2.35 16.06 -6.43
N MET A 125 -2.01 14.77 -6.37
CA MET A 125 -0.63 14.31 -6.18
C MET A 125 -0.02 13.68 -7.43
N VAL A 126 -0.83 12.98 -8.23
CA VAL A 126 -0.37 12.20 -9.40
C VAL A 126 -0.50 13.03 -10.66
N ALA A 127 0.61 13.25 -11.36
CA ALA A 127 0.64 14.11 -12.55
C ALA A 127 0.22 13.41 -13.86
N HIS A 128 -0.16 12.14 -13.81
CA HIS A 128 -0.49 11.31 -14.98
C HIS A 128 -1.77 10.49 -14.72
N GLU A 129 -2.21 9.74 -15.71
CA GLU A 129 -3.35 8.84 -15.57
C GLU A 129 -3.11 7.80 -14.47
N PHE A 130 -4.07 7.63 -13.57
CA PHE A 130 -4.04 6.57 -12.56
C PHE A 130 -5.37 5.85 -12.46
N ARG A 131 -5.32 4.66 -11.88
CA ARG A 131 -6.50 3.91 -11.44
C ARG A 131 -6.30 3.47 -10.00
N LEU A 132 -7.40 3.43 -9.27
CA LEU A 132 -7.49 2.98 -7.89
C LEU A 132 -8.39 1.75 -7.83
N LEU A 133 -7.82 0.61 -7.48
CA LEU A 133 -8.55 -0.62 -7.24
C LEU A 133 -8.80 -0.77 -5.74
N ILE A 134 -10.06 -0.76 -5.34
CA ILE A 134 -10.50 -1.03 -3.99
C ILE A 134 -11.04 -2.45 -3.93
N VAL A 135 -10.52 -3.24 -3.00
CA VAL A 135 -10.95 -4.63 -2.79
C VAL A 135 -11.54 -4.74 -1.39
N ASN A 136 -12.85 -4.74 -1.31
CA ASN A 136 -13.58 -4.99 -0.08
C ASN A 136 -13.88 -6.48 0.07
N CYS A 137 -14.12 -6.91 1.28
CA CYS A 137 -14.43 -8.28 1.65
C CYS A 137 -15.82 -8.34 2.22
N SER A 138 -16.66 -9.17 1.65
CA SER A 138 -18.04 -9.30 2.08
C SER A 138 -18.54 -10.75 2.00
N GLY A 139 -19.81 -10.96 2.27
CA GLY A 139 -20.47 -12.26 2.17
C GLY A 139 -20.80 -12.72 0.76
N VAL A 140 -20.25 -12.09 -0.28
CA VAL A 140 -20.44 -12.51 -1.68
C VAL A 140 -19.82 -13.89 -1.92
N THR A 141 -20.35 -14.63 -2.88
CA THR A 141 -19.85 -15.96 -3.25
C THR A 141 -18.81 -15.92 -4.38
N GLU A 142 -18.76 -14.81 -5.13
CA GLU A 142 -17.84 -14.60 -6.24
C GLU A 142 -17.39 -13.13 -6.27
N LEU A 143 -16.34 -12.87 -7.06
CA LEU A 143 -15.83 -11.53 -7.26
C LEU A 143 -16.90 -10.68 -7.95
N THR A 144 -17.35 -9.61 -7.28
CA THR A 144 -18.43 -8.73 -7.74
C THR A 144 -17.93 -7.29 -7.86
N GLU A 145 -18.12 -6.67 -9.00
CA GLU A 145 -17.84 -5.25 -9.19
C GLU A 145 -18.96 -4.40 -8.56
N VAL A 146 -18.56 -3.31 -7.91
CA VAL A 146 -19.47 -2.33 -7.31
C VAL A 146 -19.24 -0.99 -7.98
N ASP A 147 -20.25 -0.50 -8.69
CA ASP A 147 -20.18 0.79 -9.37
C ASP A 147 -20.39 1.95 -8.39
N TRP A 148 -19.31 2.57 -7.97
CA TRP A 148 -19.33 3.77 -7.14
C TRP A 148 -19.41 5.07 -7.97
N GLN A 149 -19.42 4.98 -9.29
CA GLN A 149 -19.47 6.13 -10.22
C GLN A 149 -18.33 7.14 -9.99
N LEU A 150 -17.17 6.65 -9.55
CA LEU A 150 -15.95 7.43 -9.38
C LEU A 150 -15.03 7.19 -10.59
N PRO A 151 -14.58 8.23 -11.31
CA PRO A 151 -13.97 8.07 -12.63
C PRO A 151 -12.64 7.31 -12.61
N ASN A 152 -11.89 7.36 -11.51
CA ASN A 152 -10.60 6.69 -11.41
C ASN A 152 -10.64 5.41 -10.54
N VAL A 153 -11.81 5.04 -10.02
CA VAL A 153 -11.98 3.96 -9.05
C VAL A 153 -12.64 2.75 -9.69
N CYS A 154 -12.12 1.58 -9.43
CA CYS A 154 -12.78 0.30 -9.60
C CYS A 154 -12.93 -0.32 -8.21
N ALA A 155 -14.16 -0.46 -7.72
CA ALA A 155 -14.44 -1.11 -6.45
C ALA A 155 -14.95 -2.52 -6.69
N VAL A 156 -14.44 -3.48 -5.94
CA VAL A 156 -14.86 -4.88 -6.01
C VAL A 156 -15.08 -5.46 -4.61
N GLU A 157 -16.01 -6.38 -4.53
CA GLU A 157 -16.21 -7.24 -3.38
C GLU A 157 -15.65 -8.62 -3.66
N MET A 158 -14.89 -9.16 -2.70
CA MET A 158 -14.29 -10.48 -2.75
C MET A 158 -14.84 -11.33 -1.59
N PRO A 159 -15.03 -12.64 -1.78
CA PRO A 159 -15.45 -13.52 -0.70
C PRO A 159 -14.55 -13.41 0.53
N PHE A 160 -15.15 -13.18 1.70
CA PHE A 160 -14.42 -12.89 2.95
C PHE A 160 -13.48 -14.02 3.40
N ALA A 161 -13.89 -15.28 3.20
CA ALA A 161 -13.20 -16.45 3.74
C ALA A 161 -11.78 -16.68 3.18
N ASP A 162 -11.42 -16.04 2.08
CA ASP A 162 -10.23 -16.41 1.31
C ASP A 162 -9.16 -15.32 1.20
N VAL A 163 -9.41 -14.14 1.74
CA VAL A 163 -8.61 -12.92 1.47
C VAL A 163 -7.13 -13.04 1.83
N TRP A 164 -6.84 -13.72 2.93
CA TRP A 164 -5.49 -13.79 3.50
C TRP A 164 -4.77 -15.11 3.24
N ASN A 165 -5.31 -15.95 2.38
CA ASN A 165 -4.69 -17.24 2.08
C ASN A 165 -4.57 -17.48 0.56
N TYR A 166 -3.89 -18.58 0.20
CA TYR A 166 -3.67 -18.95 -1.21
C TYR A 166 -4.97 -19.22 -2.00
N LYS A 167 -6.09 -19.42 -1.34
CA LYS A 167 -7.39 -19.63 -2.00
C LYS A 167 -7.89 -18.36 -2.68
N SER A 168 -7.42 -17.17 -2.28
CA SER A 168 -7.71 -15.91 -2.96
C SER A 168 -6.92 -15.73 -4.28
N ASP A 169 -5.89 -16.54 -4.54
CA ASP A 169 -5.07 -16.43 -5.76
C ASP A 169 -5.89 -16.43 -7.08
N PRO A 170 -6.97 -17.24 -7.25
CA PRO A 170 -7.81 -17.18 -8.45
C PRO A 170 -8.49 -15.83 -8.64
N HIS A 171 -9.00 -15.22 -7.57
CA HIS A 171 -9.65 -13.90 -7.61
C HIS A 171 -8.66 -12.81 -7.98
N TRP A 172 -7.47 -12.81 -7.38
CA TRP A 172 -6.39 -11.88 -7.73
C TRP A 172 -5.92 -12.05 -9.18
N ARG A 173 -5.84 -13.27 -9.69
CA ARG A 173 -5.53 -13.53 -11.10
C ARG A 173 -6.61 -13.00 -12.02
N ALA A 174 -7.89 -13.14 -11.64
CA ALA A 174 -9.00 -12.59 -12.41
C ALA A 174 -8.96 -11.06 -12.46
N LEU A 175 -8.75 -10.39 -11.31
CA LEU A 175 -8.63 -8.94 -11.20
C LEU A 175 -7.48 -8.36 -12.04
N PHE A 176 -6.35 -9.05 -12.09
CA PHE A 176 -5.16 -8.58 -12.82
C PHE A 176 -5.01 -9.18 -14.21
N LYS A 177 -6.03 -9.90 -14.71
CA LYS A 177 -6.00 -10.50 -16.06
C LYS A 177 -5.86 -9.42 -17.12
N GLY A 178 -4.86 -9.57 -17.98
CA GLY A 178 -4.59 -8.62 -19.07
C GLY A 178 -3.82 -7.37 -18.66
N MET A 179 -3.53 -7.19 -17.37
CA MET A 179 -2.66 -6.10 -16.91
C MET A 179 -1.18 -6.50 -17.08
N SER A 180 -0.37 -5.56 -17.53
CA SER A 180 1.08 -5.72 -17.61
C SER A 180 1.77 -4.41 -17.26
N LEU A 181 3.01 -4.49 -16.77
CA LEU A 181 3.84 -3.31 -16.63
C LEU A 181 4.19 -2.78 -18.03
N SER A 182 4.09 -1.45 -18.23
CA SER A 182 4.65 -0.82 -19.42
C SER A 182 6.15 -1.09 -19.43
N SER A 183 6.68 -1.69 -20.52
CA SER A 183 8.11 -1.77 -20.71
C SER A 183 8.66 -0.35 -20.74
N GLU A 184 9.58 -0.01 -19.82
CA GLU A 184 10.42 1.17 -20.00
C GLU A 184 11.11 0.99 -21.35
N ARG A 185 10.72 1.75 -22.37
CA ARG A 185 11.49 1.81 -23.60
C ARG A 185 12.81 2.44 -23.20
N GLY A 186 13.79 1.58 -22.97
CA GLY A 186 15.16 2.00 -22.76
C GLY A 186 15.55 2.90 -23.93
N GLY A 187 15.71 4.18 -23.64
CA GLY A 187 16.35 5.09 -24.58
C GLY A 187 17.77 4.60 -24.80
N ARG A 188 17.99 3.79 -25.82
CA ARG A 188 19.32 3.66 -26.43
C ARG A 188 19.63 5.03 -26.97
N ARG A 189 20.42 5.79 -26.21
CA ARG A 189 21.15 6.89 -26.82
C ARG A 189 22.18 6.26 -27.78
N ALA A 190 22.00 6.57 -29.05
CA ALA A 190 23.03 6.40 -30.06
C ALA A 190 24.20 7.35 -29.78
#